data_18dde35269d9560ca127348ad8463e1f
#
_entry.id   18dde35269d9560ca127348ad8463e1f
#
_cell.length_a   1.000
_cell.length_b   1.000
_cell.length_c   1.000
_cell.angle_alpha   90.00
_cell.angle_beta   90.00
_cell.angle_gamma   90.00
#
_symmetry.space_group_name_H-M   'P 1'
#
loop_
_entity.id
_entity.type
_entity.pdbx_description
1 polymer ?
#
loop_
_entity_poly.entity_id
_entity_poly.type
_entity_poly.pdbx_seq_one_letter_code
_entity_poly.pdbx_strand_id
1 'polypeptide(L)'
;MYYTREYLNRAHREIDTIFRVLFPEHGMAVREEQIMLCHKMLDNLLGRNIALCDAGVGIGKTYAYLVACVLMRKYSLLAEGCSPYEQRPVVISTSSIALQKAILTEYIPFLSRILQENGTIQAPIKAVIRKGKEHFVCDERLEHRIVAIEEKNKNALQKEALLSLKEHYDMDEVSNLSGFDRRMVSVPKFCSGDCPKRGSCRYQQYLERSRDHEMFIQICNHNYLLADGYHRLQDYRPLLKDYRALIVDEAHKLPDAAKQMFGKSLCYDDIREICFYLGNEYQGPEIRKLSGTIRMVLDIIGENHRTRYGIKEEFHMTEECAMYLYEGIQTMNKIIEKLEKKIPKWIRNKLEETKSVLECFFHQDKKYVLHLKQDHDHRIILCASSRRIPQYLDQMLWSRGMGAILTSGTLKTGQGLSLIHI
;
A
#
# COMPACT_ATOMS: atom_id res chain seq x y z
N MET A 1 9.75 -18.27 -23.92
CA MET A 1 9.13 -17.82 -25.19
C MET A 1 10.12 -16.89 -25.87
N TYR A 2 10.50 -17.20 -27.12
CA TYR A 2 11.51 -16.39 -27.81
C TYR A 2 10.78 -15.40 -28.72
N TYR A 3 10.90 -14.11 -28.41
CA TYR A 3 10.55 -13.06 -29.36
C TYR A 3 11.49 -13.17 -30.57
N THR A 4 10.94 -13.07 -31.78
CA THR A 4 11.80 -13.04 -32.95
C THR A 4 12.70 -11.80 -32.88
N ARG A 5 13.93 -11.92 -33.35
CA ARG A 5 14.89 -10.81 -33.41
C ARG A 5 14.32 -9.58 -34.14
N GLU A 6 13.43 -9.85 -35.10
CA GLU A 6 12.73 -8.80 -35.84
C GLU A 6 11.79 -7.98 -34.95
N TYR A 7 10.96 -8.62 -34.09
CA TYR A 7 10.07 -7.91 -33.18
C TYR A 7 10.82 -7.09 -32.15
N LEU A 8 11.93 -7.60 -31.62
CA LEU A 8 12.77 -6.84 -30.69
C LEU A 8 13.35 -5.59 -31.39
N ASN A 9 13.92 -5.75 -32.61
CA ASN A 9 14.46 -4.63 -33.36
C ASN A 9 13.40 -3.58 -33.73
N ARG A 10 12.16 -4.00 -33.98
CA ARG A 10 11.06 -3.07 -34.23
C ARG A 10 10.66 -2.32 -32.97
N ALA A 11 10.56 -3.02 -31.85
CA ALA A 11 10.24 -2.41 -30.56
C ALA A 11 11.26 -1.37 -30.14
N HIS A 12 12.54 -1.65 -30.31
CA HIS A 12 13.63 -0.72 -30.05
C HIS A 12 13.60 0.52 -30.96
N ARG A 13 13.30 0.35 -32.25
CA ARG A 13 13.11 1.49 -33.18
C ARG A 13 11.91 2.36 -32.78
N GLU A 14 10.83 1.75 -32.30
CA GLU A 14 9.69 2.53 -31.79
C GLU A 14 10.05 3.34 -30.53
N ILE A 15 10.88 2.83 -29.62
CA ILE A 15 11.40 3.61 -28.49
C ILE A 15 12.12 4.87 -29.02
N ASP A 16 13.08 4.67 -29.95
CA ASP A 16 13.83 5.81 -30.54
C ASP A 16 12.89 6.82 -31.21
N THR A 17 11.91 6.36 -31.96
CA THR A 17 10.91 7.24 -32.60
C THR A 17 10.11 8.02 -31.54
N ILE A 18 9.63 7.37 -30.48
CA ILE A 18 8.83 8.03 -29.43
C ILE A 18 9.65 9.11 -28.73
N PHE A 19 10.86 8.82 -28.31
CA PHE A 19 11.65 9.75 -27.49
C PHE A 19 12.43 10.79 -28.32
N ARG A 20 12.82 10.47 -29.56
CA ARG A 20 13.64 11.38 -30.39
C ARG A 20 12.83 12.20 -31.38
N VAL A 21 11.59 11.75 -31.71
CA VAL A 21 10.74 12.44 -32.68
C VAL A 21 9.44 12.90 -32.01
N LEU A 22 8.62 11.98 -31.53
CA LEU A 22 7.27 12.31 -31.09
C LEU A 22 7.25 13.20 -29.81
N PHE A 23 8.07 12.90 -28.83
CA PHE A 23 8.14 13.70 -27.61
C PHE A 23 8.66 15.13 -27.88
N PRO A 24 9.73 15.35 -28.68
CA PRO A 24 10.17 16.69 -29.07
C PRO A 24 9.12 17.50 -29.83
N GLU A 25 8.36 16.88 -30.74
CA GLU A 25 7.23 17.53 -31.43
C GLU A 25 6.16 18.08 -30.46
N HIS A 26 6.11 17.52 -29.25
CA HIS A 26 5.21 17.95 -28.17
C HIS A 26 5.91 18.74 -27.06
N GLY A 27 7.11 19.29 -27.34
CA GLY A 27 7.86 20.18 -26.44
C GLY A 27 8.67 19.50 -25.36
N MET A 28 8.88 18.18 -25.42
CA MET A 28 9.74 17.47 -24.47
C MET A 28 11.19 17.39 -24.97
N ALA A 29 12.14 17.57 -24.05
CA ALA A 29 13.56 17.43 -24.38
C ALA A 29 13.97 15.95 -24.57
N VAL A 30 14.84 15.70 -25.55
CA VAL A 30 15.50 14.41 -25.72
C VAL A 30 16.48 14.18 -24.57
N ARG A 31 16.41 13.02 -23.93
CA ARG A 31 17.29 12.60 -22.81
C ARG A 31 17.82 11.19 -23.09
N GLU A 32 19.09 11.09 -23.38
CA GLU A 32 19.71 9.81 -23.76
C GLU A 32 19.62 8.75 -22.67
N GLU A 33 19.78 9.17 -21.40
CA GLU A 33 19.67 8.26 -20.26
C GLU A 33 18.27 7.67 -20.13
N GLN A 34 17.22 8.47 -20.44
CA GLN A 34 15.83 8.02 -20.43
C GLN A 34 15.57 6.99 -21.53
N ILE A 35 16.11 7.23 -22.72
CA ILE A 35 15.99 6.32 -23.86
C ILE A 35 16.68 5.01 -23.56
N MET A 36 17.91 5.05 -23.09
CA MET A 36 18.68 3.86 -22.70
C MET A 36 17.98 3.07 -21.57
N LEU A 37 17.42 3.78 -20.59
CA LEU A 37 16.64 3.18 -19.51
C LEU A 37 15.41 2.46 -20.05
N CYS A 38 14.67 3.07 -20.98
CA CYS A 38 13.48 2.47 -21.61
C CYS A 38 13.85 1.19 -22.40
N HIS A 39 14.93 1.20 -23.19
CA HIS A 39 15.42 0.01 -23.89
C HIS A 39 15.68 -1.15 -22.92
N LYS A 40 16.44 -0.90 -21.85
CA LYS A 40 16.75 -1.92 -20.83
C LYS A 40 15.52 -2.42 -20.11
N MET A 41 14.57 -1.53 -19.77
CA MET A 41 13.31 -1.92 -19.15
C MET A 41 12.48 -2.82 -20.07
N LEU A 42 12.37 -2.48 -21.35
CA LEU A 42 11.65 -3.29 -22.33
C LEU A 42 12.24 -4.70 -22.46
N ASP A 43 13.56 -4.81 -22.59
CA ASP A 43 14.24 -6.11 -22.70
C ASP A 43 13.97 -7.01 -21.50
N ASN A 44 14.04 -6.43 -20.28
CA ASN A 44 13.77 -7.18 -19.06
C ASN A 44 12.28 -7.58 -18.93
N LEU A 45 11.35 -6.72 -19.31
CA LEU A 45 9.92 -7.03 -19.28
C LEU A 45 9.55 -8.12 -20.28
N LEU A 46 10.10 -8.09 -21.50
CA LEU A 46 9.90 -9.11 -22.51
C LEU A 46 10.55 -10.45 -22.12
N GLY A 47 11.74 -10.39 -21.51
CA GLY A 47 12.46 -11.55 -20.98
C GLY A 47 11.87 -12.11 -19.69
N ARG A 48 10.88 -11.45 -19.07
CA ARG A 48 10.33 -11.77 -17.74
C ARG A 48 11.39 -11.81 -16.64
N ASN A 49 12.38 -10.91 -16.74
CA ASN A 49 13.43 -10.77 -15.78
C ASN A 49 13.06 -9.72 -14.70
N ILE A 50 13.78 -9.77 -13.58
CA ILE A 50 13.72 -8.75 -12.55
C ILE A 50 14.91 -7.82 -12.76
N ALA A 51 14.66 -6.53 -12.96
CA ALA A 51 15.68 -5.51 -13.15
C ALA A 51 15.68 -4.49 -12.04
N LEU A 52 16.86 -4.16 -11.53
CA LEU A 52 17.11 -3.06 -10.61
C LEU A 52 17.66 -1.86 -11.42
N CYS A 53 16.90 -0.77 -11.44
CA CYS A 53 17.21 0.42 -12.21
C CYS A 53 17.52 1.59 -11.26
N ASP A 54 18.81 1.84 -11.03
CA ASP A 54 19.25 3.03 -10.30
C ASP A 54 19.29 4.21 -11.26
N ALA A 55 18.29 5.08 -11.15
CA ALA A 55 18.08 6.18 -12.07
C ALA A 55 17.77 7.46 -11.29
N GLY A 56 18.63 8.46 -11.42
CA GLY A 56 18.53 9.71 -10.68
C GLY A 56 17.20 10.45 -10.83
N VAL A 57 16.99 11.44 -9.98
CA VAL A 57 15.83 12.33 -10.07
C VAL A 57 15.94 13.16 -11.36
N GLY A 58 14.85 13.34 -12.08
CA GLY A 58 14.80 14.15 -13.29
C GLY A 58 15.14 13.42 -14.60
N ILE A 59 15.64 12.18 -14.60
CA ILE A 59 15.93 11.39 -15.82
C ILE A 59 14.65 11.09 -16.62
N GLY A 60 13.46 11.13 -16.00
CA GLY A 60 12.20 10.82 -16.68
C GLY A 60 11.80 9.36 -16.61
N LYS A 61 12.09 8.69 -15.49
CA LYS A 61 11.75 7.28 -15.21
C LYS A 61 10.31 6.91 -15.59
N THR A 62 9.36 7.79 -15.26
CA THR A 62 7.93 7.53 -15.46
C THR A 62 7.59 7.24 -16.91
N TYR A 63 8.01 8.09 -17.84
CA TYR A 63 7.79 7.81 -19.27
C TYR A 63 8.59 6.61 -19.76
N ALA A 64 9.82 6.39 -19.25
CA ALA A 64 10.60 5.22 -19.64
C ALA A 64 9.87 3.91 -19.34
N TYR A 65 9.36 3.71 -18.12
CA TYR A 65 8.62 2.48 -17.82
C TYR A 65 7.23 2.44 -18.46
N LEU A 66 6.53 3.56 -18.63
CA LEU A 66 5.22 3.57 -19.31
C LEU A 66 5.35 3.17 -20.78
N VAL A 67 6.31 3.74 -21.51
CA VAL A 67 6.58 3.37 -22.91
C VAL A 67 6.99 1.91 -23.00
N ALA A 68 7.91 1.44 -22.14
CA ALA A 68 8.31 0.04 -22.09
C ALA A 68 7.13 -0.91 -21.86
N CYS A 69 6.19 -0.56 -20.96
CA CYS A 69 4.98 -1.36 -20.71
C CYS A 69 4.04 -1.41 -21.92
N VAL A 70 3.83 -0.28 -22.60
CA VAL A 70 2.98 -0.22 -23.81
C VAL A 70 3.57 -1.05 -24.92
N LEU A 71 4.87 -0.92 -25.19
CA LEU A 71 5.55 -1.69 -26.24
C LEU A 71 5.65 -3.17 -25.87
N MET A 72 5.91 -3.51 -24.58
CA MET A 72 5.80 -4.89 -24.12
C MET A 72 4.43 -5.49 -24.45
N ARG A 73 3.33 -4.76 -24.17
CA ARG A 73 1.97 -5.21 -24.50
C ARG A 73 1.80 -5.43 -26.00
N LYS A 74 2.16 -4.44 -26.81
CA LYS A 74 2.04 -4.49 -28.28
C LYS A 74 2.77 -5.70 -28.87
N TYR A 75 4.03 -5.88 -28.52
CA TYR A 75 4.86 -6.93 -29.09
C TYR A 75 4.58 -8.31 -28.50
N SER A 76 4.07 -8.37 -27.27
CA SER A 76 3.56 -9.64 -26.71
C SER A 76 2.32 -10.13 -27.44
N LEU A 77 1.39 -9.25 -27.80
CA LEU A 77 0.23 -9.60 -28.61
C LEU A 77 0.62 -10.17 -29.96
N LEU A 78 1.58 -9.52 -30.64
CA LEU A 78 2.07 -9.94 -31.94
C LEU A 78 2.80 -11.29 -31.89
N ALA A 79 3.54 -11.56 -30.81
CA ALA A 79 4.32 -12.78 -30.66
C ALA A 79 3.49 -13.98 -30.16
N GLU A 80 2.50 -13.75 -29.31
CA GLU A 80 1.74 -14.80 -28.65
C GLU A 80 0.43 -15.12 -29.36
N GLY A 81 -0.01 -14.29 -30.32
CA GLY A 81 -1.31 -14.43 -30.98
C GLY A 81 -2.51 -14.34 -30.04
N CYS A 82 -2.28 -13.85 -28.81
CA CYS A 82 -3.31 -13.73 -27.79
C CYS A 82 -4.31 -12.64 -28.13
N SER A 83 -5.59 -12.87 -27.83
CA SER A 83 -6.61 -11.83 -27.88
C SER A 83 -6.26 -10.69 -26.90
N PRO A 84 -6.53 -9.42 -27.26
CA PRO A 84 -6.43 -8.31 -26.30
C PRO A 84 -7.17 -8.58 -24.98
N TYR A 85 -8.24 -9.36 -25.01
CA TYR A 85 -9.06 -9.73 -23.85
C TYR A 85 -8.34 -10.69 -22.88
N GLU A 86 -7.39 -11.46 -23.33
CA GLU A 86 -6.61 -12.41 -22.52
C GLU A 86 -5.38 -11.75 -21.89
N GLN A 87 -5.10 -10.51 -22.26
CA GLN A 87 -3.93 -9.83 -21.75
C GLN A 87 -4.08 -9.42 -20.28
N ARG A 88 -3.08 -9.85 -19.52
CA ARG A 88 -2.95 -9.46 -18.12
C ARG A 88 -2.46 -8.00 -18.03
N PRO A 89 -2.97 -7.20 -17.08
CA PRO A 89 -2.53 -5.83 -16.88
C PRO A 89 -1.08 -5.75 -16.40
N VAL A 90 -0.57 -4.52 -16.39
CA VAL A 90 0.65 -4.13 -15.67
C VAL A 90 0.25 -3.51 -14.34
N VAL A 91 0.97 -3.81 -13.28
CA VAL A 91 0.83 -3.16 -11.98
C VAL A 91 1.99 -2.17 -11.80
N ILE A 92 1.65 -0.93 -11.47
CA ILE A 92 2.61 0.11 -11.08
C ILE A 92 2.39 0.42 -9.61
N SER A 93 3.41 0.16 -8.79
CA SER A 93 3.40 0.46 -7.36
C SER A 93 4.36 1.59 -7.06
N THR A 94 3.86 2.65 -6.41
CA THR A 94 4.70 3.79 -5.96
C THR A 94 4.27 4.27 -4.59
N SER A 95 5.22 4.74 -3.79
CA SER A 95 4.96 5.29 -2.45
C SER A 95 4.30 6.67 -2.47
N SER A 96 4.33 7.39 -3.60
CA SER A 96 3.84 8.76 -3.73
C SER A 96 2.39 8.81 -4.21
N ILE A 97 1.48 9.31 -3.38
CA ILE A 97 0.07 9.53 -3.77
C ILE A 97 -0.03 10.56 -4.90
N ALA A 98 0.78 11.62 -4.84
CA ALA A 98 0.82 12.64 -5.89
C ALA A 98 1.25 12.02 -7.23
N LEU A 99 2.25 11.14 -7.24
CA LEU A 99 2.70 10.47 -8.45
C LEU A 99 1.64 9.48 -8.98
N GLN A 100 0.93 8.76 -8.12
CA GLN A 100 -0.19 7.91 -8.55
C GLN A 100 -1.24 8.72 -9.32
N LYS A 101 -1.60 9.90 -8.79
CA LYS A 101 -2.54 10.81 -9.44
C LYS A 101 -1.97 11.34 -10.75
N ALA A 102 -0.74 11.84 -10.77
CA ALA A 102 -0.09 12.37 -11.98
C ALA A 102 0.02 11.30 -13.09
N ILE A 103 0.37 10.05 -12.74
CA ILE A 103 0.39 8.94 -13.72
C ILE A 103 -0.97 8.79 -14.37
N LEU A 104 -2.07 8.81 -13.60
CA LEU A 104 -3.42 8.62 -14.13
C LEU A 104 -3.92 9.83 -14.92
N THR A 105 -3.69 11.06 -14.43
CA THR A 105 -4.34 12.27 -14.95
C THR A 105 -3.50 13.08 -15.95
N GLU A 106 -2.18 12.84 -15.98
CA GLU A 106 -1.24 13.61 -16.80
C GLU A 106 -0.42 12.71 -17.74
N TYR A 107 0.38 11.78 -17.17
CA TYR A 107 1.34 10.98 -17.96
C TYR A 107 0.65 10.02 -18.93
N ILE A 108 -0.33 9.26 -18.48
CA ILE A 108 -1.06 8.28 -19.31
C ILE A 108 -1.89 9.00 -20.40
N PRO A 109 -2.69 10.03 -20.10
CA PRO A 109 -3.43 10.75 -21.15
C PRO A 109 -2.53 11.39 -22.21
N PHE A 110 -1.42 12.01 -21.80
CA PHE A 110 -0.44 12.60 -22.72
C PHE A 110 0.18 11.52 -23.62
N LEU A 111 0.72 10.46 -23.04
CA LEU A 111 1.32 9.34 -23.78
C LEU A 111 0.29 8.67 -24.71
N SER A 112 -0.91 8.43 -24.23
CA SER A 112 -2.00 7.82 -24.98
C SER A 112 -2.33 8.61 -26.26
N ARG A 113 -2.46 9.93 -26.13
CA ARG A 113 -2.72 10.83 -27.26
C ARG A 113 -1.63 10.74 -28.31
N ILE A 114 -0.37 10.93 -27.94
CA ILE A 114 0.77 10.91 -28.85
C ILE A 114 0.89 9.57 -29.57
N LEU A 115 0.75 8.47 -28.85
CA LEU A 115 0.85 7.14 -29.44
C LEU A 115 -0.32 6.79 -30.38
N GLN A 116 -1.52 7.35 -30.13
CA GLN A 116 -2.66 7.20 -31.04
C GLN A 116 -2.49 8.04 -32.31
N GLU A 117 -2.07 9.30 -32.18
CA GLU A 117 -1.81 10.19 -33.32
C GLU A 117 -0.78 9.62 -34.29
N ASN A 118 0.23 8.94 -33.77
CA ASN A 118 1.25 8.25 -34.56
C ASN A 118 0.86 6.83 -35.02
N GLY A 119 -0.31 6.32 -34.63
CA GLY A 119 -0.76 4.98 -34.97
C GLY A 119 -0.01 3.83 -34.23
N THR A 120 0.77 4.15 -33.20
CA THR A 120 1.47 3.14 -32.39
C THR A 120 0.48 2.26 -31.62
N ILE A 121 -0.60 2.86 -31.13
CA ILE A 121 -1.73 2.18 -30.48
C ILE A 121 -3.06 2.58 -31.14
N GLN A 122 -4.04 1.67 -31.12
CA GLN A 122 -5.36 1.86 -31.75
C GLN A 122 -6.40 2.49 -30.80
N ALA A 123 -6.25 2.23 -29.51
CA ALA A 123 -7.20 2.69 -28.47
C ALA A 123 -6.44 3.35 -27.30
N PRO A 124 -7.09 4.25 -26.56
CA PRO A 124 -6.47 4.92 -25.44
C PRO A 124 -6.06 3.93 -24.33
N ILE A 125 -4.98 4.24 -23.64
CA ILE A 125 -4.47 3.46 -22.51
C ILE A 125 -5.44 3.65 -21.34
N LYS A 126 -6.11 2.57 -20.93
CA LYS A 126 -6.99 2.60 -19.74
C LYS A 126 -6.22 2.22 -18.49
N ALA A 127 -6.40 3.02 -17.45
CA ALA A 127 -5.74 2.84 -16.16
C ALA A 127 -6.68 3.12 -14.99
N VAL A 128 -6.36 2.55 -13.82
CA VAL A 128 -7.11 2.75 -12.59
C VAL A 128 -6.18 2.76 -11.38
N ILE A 129 -6.46 3.67 -10.42
CA ILE A 129 -5.80 3.66 -9.12
C ILE A 129 -6.52 2.68 -8.20
N ARG A 130 -5.75 1.79 -7.57
CA ARG A 130 -6.22 0.79 -6.60
C ARG A 130 -5.84 1.23 -5.20
N LYS A 131 -6.85 1.40 -4.34
CA LYS A 131 -6.70 1.85 -2.95
C LYS A 131 -7.48 0.93 -2.00
N GLY A 132 -7.17 0.98 -0.71
CA GLY A 132 -7.92 0.30 0.33
C GLY A 132 -9.35 0.84 0.47
N LYS A 133 -10.24 0.03 1.03
CA LYS A 133 -11.67 0.38 1.21
C LYS A 133 -11.86 1.65 2.02
N GLU A 134 -10.98 1.90 2.95
CA GLU A 134 -10.96 3.05 3.85
C GLU A 134 -10.80 4.40 3.13
N HIS A 135 -10.40 4.39 1.87
CA HIS A 135 -10.32 5.58 1.02
C HIS A 135 -11.63 5.89 0.27
N PHE A 136 -12.59 4.96 0.29
CA PHE A 136 -13.83 5.10 -0.46
C PHE A 136 -15.03 5.33 0.46
N VAL A 137 -15.96 6.16 -0.01
CA VAL A 137 -17.20 6.45 0.69
C VAL A 137 -18.21 5.31 0.54
N CYS A 138 -18.89 4.98 1.63
CA CYS A 138 -20.08 4.14 1.66
C CYS A 138 -21.32 5.05 1.61
N ASP A 139 -22.10 4.96 0.54
CA ASP A 139 -23.28 5.82 0.34
C ASP A 139 -24.29 5.73 1.48
N GLU A 140 -24.52 4.54 2.00
CA GLU A 140 -25.42 4.31 3.15
C GLU A 140 -24.94 5.02 4.42
N ARG A 141 -23.64 4.87 4.72
CA ARG A 141 -23.05 5.53 5.89
C ARG A 141 -22.99 7.04 5.73
N LEU A 142 -22.78 7.53 4.51
CA LEU A 142 -22.76 8.95 4.21
C LEU A 142 -24.13 9.59 4.47
N GLU A 143 -25.21 8.97 4.01
CA GLU A 143 -26.57 9.44 4.24
C GLU A 143 -26.88 9.54 5.74
N HIS A 144 -26.61 8.46 6.49
CA HIS A 144 -26.80 8.46 7.93
C HIS A 144 -25.96 9.54 8.64
N ARG A 145 -24.72 9.78 8.18
CA ARG A 145 -23.85 10.78 8.78
C ARG A 145 -24.33 12.20 8.49
N ILE A 146 -24.81 12.48 7.29
CA ILE A 146 -25.38 13.78 6.93
C ILE A 146 -26.60 14.08 7.82
N VAL A 147 -27.55 13.16 7.93
CA VAL A 147 -28.73 13.31 8.81
C VAL A 147 -28.32 13.59 10.26
N ALA A 148 -27.38 12.81 10.82
CA ALA A 148 -26.90 12.99 12.18
C ALA A 148 -26.21 14.35 12.44
N ILE A 149 -25.69 15.00 11.41
CA ILE A 149 -25.10 16.36 11.53
C ILE A 149 -26.17 17.43 11.40
N GLU A 150 -27.14 17.25 10.54
CA GLU A 150 -28.26 18.17 10.38
C GLU A 150 -29.07 18.30 11.67
N GLU A 151 -29.37 17.18 12.34
CA GLU A 151 -30.07 17.18 13.64
C GLU A 151 -29.32 17.92 14.76
N LYS A 152 -27.98 18.00 14.68
CA LYS A 152 -27.14 18.60 15.71
C LYS A 152 -26.71 20.04 15.44
N ASN A 153 -27.20 20.67 14.37
CA ASN A 153 -26.86 22.06 13.97
C ASN A 153 -25.33 22.34 13.96
N LYS A 154 -24.50 21.35 13.55
CA LYS A 154 -23.04 21.45 13.59
C LYS A 154 -22.48 22.05 12.30
N ASN A 155 -21.37 22.73 12.51
CA ASN A 155 -20.38 23.37 11.64
C ASN A 155 -20.62 23.25 10.11
N ALA A 156 -20.90 24.41 9.45
CA ALA A 156 -21.20 24.50 8.02
C ALA A 156 -20.10 23.87 7.12
N LEU A 157 -18.82 24.06 7.46
CA LEU A 157 -17.68 23.48 6.72
C LEU A 157 -17.66 21.94 6.74
N GLN A 158 -18.02 21.34 7.87
CA GLN A 158 -18.12 19.90 8.01
C GLN A 158 -19.24 19.32 7.14
N LYS A 159 -20.38 20.02 7.08
CA LYS A 159 -21.51 19.65 6.24
C LYS A 159 -21.15 19.74 4.75
N GLU A 160 -20.47 20.80 4.34
CA GLU A 160 -20.01 21.00 2.96
C GLU A 160 -19.08 19.88 2.51
N ALA A 161 -18.07 19.52 3.32
CA ALA A 161 -17.16 18.42 3.02
C ALA A 161 -17.88 17.08 2.87
N LEU A 162 -18.92 16.79 3.70
CA LEU A 162 -19.73 15.59 3.57
C LEU A 162 -20.66 15.61 2.35
N LEU A 163 -21.22 16.77 2.00
CA LEU A 163 -22.07 16.90 0.83
C LEU A 163 -21.27 16.71 -0.46
N SER A 164 -20.02 17.20 -0.54
CA SER A 164 -19.14 16.97 -1.68
C SER A 164 -18.85 15.50 -1.95
N LEU A 165 -18.93 14.63 -0.92
CA LEU A 165 -18.81 13.18 -1.10
C LEU A 165 -19.99 12.53 -1.86
N LYS A 166 -21.09 13.27 -2.12
CA LYS A 166 -22.14 12.77 -3.00
C LYS A 166 -21.68 12.74 -4.46
N GLU A 167 -20.76 13.62 -4.85
CA GLU A 167 -20.17 13.68 -6.18
C GLU A 167 -18.87 12.88 -6.29
N HIS A 168 -18.09 12.83 -5.21
CA HIS A 168 -16.80 12.16 -5.12
C HIS A 168 -16.88 10.88 -4.28
N TYR A 169 -16.60 9.73 -4.87
CA TYR A 169 -16.56 8.45 -4.13
C TYR A 169 -15.19 8.15 -3.52
N ASP A 170 -14.11 8.77 -4.02
CA ASP A 170 -12.77 8.74 -3.44
C ASP A 170 -12.63 9.91 -2.44
N MET A 171 -12.51 9.57 -1.15
CA MET A 171 -12.41 10.58 -0.10
C MET A 171 -11.10 11.39 -0.14
N ASP A 172 -10.09 10.95 -0.89
CA ASP A 172 -8.85 11.71 -1.06
C ASP A 172 -8.99 12.88 -2.05
N GLU A 173 -10.12 12.94 -2.77
CA GLU A 173 -10.47 14.06 -3.65
C GLU A 173 -11.15 15.23 -2.90
N VAL A 174 -11.60 14.98 -1.67
CA VAL A 174 -12.33 15.95 -0.85
C VAL A 174 -11.41 16.55 0.20
N SER A 175 -11.24 17.88 0.15
CA SER A 175 -10.51 18.64 1.17
C SER A 175 -11.37 18.82 2.44
N ASN A 176 -10.71 19.07 3.56
CA ASN A 176 -11.33 19.41 4.87
C ASN A 176 -12.24 18.32 5.48
N LEU A 177 -12.18 17.08 4.98
CA LEU A 177 -12.87 15.95 5.60
C LEU A 177 -12.12 15.52 6.88
N SER A 178 -12.77 15.64 8.04
CA SER A 178 -12.17 15.27 9.31
C SER A 178 -11.82 13.78 9.37
N GLY A 179 -10.78 13.40 10.10
CA GLY A 179 -10.42 11.99 10.30
C GLY A 179 -11.54 11.17 10.95
N PHE A 180 -12.38 11.81 11.78
CA PHE A 180 -13.56 11.18 12.37
C PHE A 180 -14.62 10.90 11.29
N ASP A 181 -14.99 11.90 10.48
CA ASP A 181 -16.00 11.72 9.43
C ASP A 181 -15.54 10.71 8.38
N ARG A 182 -14.26 10.76 7.99
CA ARG A 182 -13.65 9.78 7.09
C ARG A 182 -13.86 8.35 7.59
N ARG A 183 -13.62 8.07 8.88
CA ARG A 183 -13.89 6.74 9.46
C ARG A 183 -15.36 6.38 9.49
N MET A 184 -16.24 7.36 9.77
CA MET A 184 -17.68 7.12 9.86
C MET A 184 -18.32 6.79 8.52
N VAL A 185 -17.85 7.41 7.43
CA VAL A 185 -18.45 7.27 6.09
C VAL A 185 -17.69 6.27 5.19
N SER A 186 -16.53 5.76 5.60
CA SER A 186 -15.73 4.82 4.80
C SER A 186 -16.47 3.49 4.56
N VAL A 187 -16.13 2.84 3.45
CA VAL A 187 -16.59 1.48 3.15
C VAL A 187 -16.19 0.53 4.27
N PRO A 188 -17.14 -0.20 4.88
CA PRO A 188 -16.86 -1.08 6.00
C PRO A 188 -15.98 -2.26 5.61
N LYS A 189 -15.23 -2.80 6.59
CA LYS A 189 -14.39 -3.98 6.40
C LYS A 189 -15.19 -5.17 5.86
N PHE A 190 -16.43 -5.32 6.32
CA PHE A 190 -17.39 -6.32 5.85
C PHE A 190 -18.70 -5.62 5.45
N CYS A 191 -19.07 -5.68 4.17
CA CYS A 191 -20.36 -5.21 3.69
C CYS A 191 -21.42 -6.28 3.94
N SER A 192 -22.61 -5.86 4.40
CA SER A 192 -23.78 -6.75 4.48
C SER A 192 -24.23 -7.16 3.08
N GLY A 193 -24.67 -8.41 2.94
CA GLY A 193 -25.37 -8.89 1.74
C GLY A 193 -26.70 -8.16 1.47
N ASP A 194 -27.33 -7.67 2.53
CA ASP A 194 -28.65 -7.02 2.52
C ASP A 194 -28.58 -5.49 2.48
N CYS A 195 -27.44 -4.93 2.06
CA CYS A 195 -27.25 -3.49 1.94
C CYS A 195 -28.26 -2.90 0.94
N PRO A 196 -29.10 -1.91 1.36
CA PRO A 196 -30.12 -1.32 0.48
C PRO A 196 -29.52 -0.60 -0.74
N LYS A 197 -28.27 -0.14 -0.63
CA LYS A 197 -27.55 0.54 -1.73
C LYS A 197 -26.76 -0.43 -2.63
N ARG A 198 -26.88 -1.75 -2.48
CA ARG A 198 -26.05 -2.72 -3.21
C ARG A 198 -26.10 -2.55 -4.72
N GLY A 199 -27.27 -2.31 -5.30
CA GLY A 199 -27.46 -2.14 -6.75
C GLY A 199 -26.90 -0.84 -7.32
N SER A 200 -26.78 0.22 -6.51
CA SER A 200 -26.29 1.54 -6.88
C SER A 200 -24.97 1.91 -6.22
N CYS A 201 -24.32 0.98 -5.54
CA CYS A 201 -23.10 1.23 -4.75
C CYS A 201 -21.93 1.66 -5.65
N ARG A 202 -21.50 2.90 -5.52
CA ARG A 202 -20.38 3.47 -6.30
C ARG A 202 -19.06 2.72 -6.08
N TYR A 203 -18.83 2.19 -4.88
CA TYR A 203 -17.65 1.37 -4.62
C TYR A 203 -17.69 0.03 -5.37
N GLN A 204 -18.85 -0.64 -5.46
CA GLN A 204 -18.98 -1.86 -6.25
C GLN A 204 -18.78 -1.58 -7.75
N GLN A 205 -19.37 -0.53 -8.27
CA GLN A 205 -19.16 -0.09 -9.66
C GLN A 205 -17.68 0.23 -9.94
N TYR A 206 -16.99 0.87 -8.98
CA TYR A 206 -15.53 1.07 -9.07
C TYR A 206 -14.78 -0.27 -9.13
N LEU A 207 -15.12 -1.24 -8.26
CA LEU A 207 -14.47 -2.56 -8.27
C LEU A 207 -14.70 -3.30 -9.59
N GLU A 208 -15.90 -3.24 -10.15
CA GLU A 208 -16.24 -3.86 -11.43
C GLU A 208 -15.43 -3.21 -12.57
N ARG A 209 -15.47 -1.88 -12.68
CA ARG A 209 -14.66 -1.15 -13.66
C ARG A 209 -13.16 -1.43 -13.52
N SER A 210 -12.66 -1.49 -12.28
CA SER A 210 -11.23 -1.75 -12.04
C SER A 210 -10.79 -3.16 -12.42
N ARG A 211 -11.74 -4.08 -12.60
CA ARG A 211 -11.53 -5.46 -13.06
C ARG A 211 -11.87 -5.68 -14.51
N ASP A 212 -12.27 -4.64 -15.21
CA ASP A 212 -12.49 -4.71 -16.64
C ASP A 212 -11.23 -5.21 -17.36
N HIS A 213 -11.42 -6.01 -18.40
CA HIS A 213 -10.32 -6.56 -19.21
C HIS A 213 -9.56 -5.47 -19.98
N GLU A 214 -10.19 -4.34 -20.27
CA GLU A 214 -9.56 -3.22 -20.93
C GLU A 214 -8.62 -2.41 -20.02
N MET A 215 -8.72 -2.56 -18.68
CA MET A 215 -7.83 -1.87 -17.74
C MET A 215 -6.42 -2.44 -17.83
N PHE A 216 -5.60 -1.79 -18.66
CA PHE A 216 -4.24 -2.22 -18.91
C PHE A 216 -3.29 -1.90 -17.76
N ILE A 217 -3.45 -0.74 -17.09
CA ILE A 217 -2.58 -0.32 -16.00
C ILE A 217 -3.35 -0.25 -14.69
N GLN A 218 -2.87 -0.92 -13.66
CA GLN A 218 -3.35 -0.79 -12.28
C GLN A 218 -2.27 -0.11 -11.44
N ILE A 219 -2.59 1.05 -10.90
CA ILE A 219 -1.68 1.86 -10.09
C ILE A 219 -2.03 1.68 -8.62
N CYS A 220 -1.07 1.44 -7.74
CA CYS A 220 -1.31 1.31 -6.31
C CYS A 220 -0.13 1.81 -5.48
N ASN A 221 -0.27 1.84 -4.15
CA ASN A 221 0.85 2.03 -3.26
C ASN A 221 1.50 0.68 -2.88
N HIS A 222 2.69 0.74 -2.26
CA HIS A 222 3.40 -0.47 -1.85
C HIS A 222 2.62 -1.32 -0.84
N ASN A 223 1.88 -0.69 0.09
CA ASN A 223 1.06 -1.42 1.05
C ASN A 223 -0.06 -2.22 0.37
N TYR A 224 -0.71 -1.65 -0.66
CA TYR A 224 -1.75 -2.35 -1.42
C TYR A 224 -1.18 -3.50 -2.25
N LEU A 225 0.00 -3.31 -2.86
CA LEU A 225 0.73 -4.36 -3.57
C LEU A 225 1.07 -5.53 -2.63
N LEU A 226 1.62 -5.22 -1.46
CA LEU A 226 1.97 -6.23 -0.46
C LEU A 226 0.73 -6.94 0.09
N ALA A 227 -0.37 -6.21 0.29
CA ALA A 227 -1.64 -6.80 0.71
C ALA A 227 -2.20 -7.77 -0.35
N ASP A 228 -2.11 -7.44 -1.65
CA ASP A 228 -2.45 -8.36 -2.73
C ASP A 228 -1.57 -9.62 -2.71
N GLY A 229 -0.26 -9.44 -2.55
CA GLY A 229 0.69 -10.56 -2.45
C GLY A 229 0.38 -11.46 -1.25
N TYR A 230 0.06 -10.88 -0.09
CA TYR A 230 -0.33 -11.63 1.10
C TYR A 230 -1.65 -12.38 0.91
N HIS A 231 -2.66 -11.75 0.27
CA HIS A 231 -3.91 -12.43 -0.07
C HIS A 231 -3.67 -13.67 -0.93
N ARG A 232 -2.79 -13.55 -1.94
CA ARG A 232 -2.43 -14.68 -2.80
C ARG A 232 -1.68 -15.79 -2.06
N LEU A 233 -0.79 -15.41 -1.13
CA LEU A 233 -0.04 -16.36 -0.31
C LEU A 233 -0.93 -17.16 0.65
N GLN A 234 -2.07 -16.58 1.06
CA GLN A 234 -3.06 -17.19 1.95
C GLN A 234 -4.26 -17.78 1.20
N ASP A 235 -4.20 -17.92 -0.12
CA ASP A 235 -5.31 -18.37 -0.96
C ASP A 235 -6.61 -17.56 -0.79
N TYR A 236 -6.49 -16.30 -0.38
CA TYR A 236 -7.61 -15.37 -0.34
C TYR A 236 -7.85 -14.77 -1.73
N ARG A 237 -9.06 -14.25 -1.95
CA ARG A 237 -9.37 -13.54 -3.19
C ARG A 237 -8.37 -12.41 -3.43
N PRO A 238 -7.66 -12.39 -4.58
CA PRO A 238 -6.72 -11.34 -4.92
C PRO A 238 -7.35 -9.95 -4.97
N LEU A 239 -6.62 -8.94 -4.56
CA LEU A 239 -7.04 -7.55 -4.63
C LEU A 239 -6.84 -6.97 -6.04
N LEU A 240 -5.74 -7.34 -6.69
CA LEU A 240 -5.42 -7.00 -8.07
C LEU A 240 -5.78 -8.15 -9.01
N LYS A 241 -6.06 -7.86 -10.29
CA LYS A 241 -6.10 -8.92 -11.33
C LYS A 241 -4.73 -9.58 -11.45
N ASP A 242 -4.70 -10.78 -12.03
CA ASP A 242 -3.43 -11.36 -12.43
C ASP A 242 -2.74 -10.45 -13.43
N TYR A 243 -1.50 -10.12 -13.17
CA TYR A 243 -0.73 -9.16 -13.95
C TYR A 243 0.50 -9.82 -14.57
N ARG A 244 0.91 -9.27 -15.73
CA ARG A 244 2.03 -9.77 -16.53
C ARG A 244 3.36 -9.15 -16.10
N ALA A 245 3.31 -7.91 -15.66
CA ALA A 245 4.50 -7.17 -15.27
C ALA A 245 4.23 -6.30 -14.04
N LEU A 246 5.29 -6.06 -13.27
CA LEU A 246 5.28 -5.24 -12.08
C LEU A 246 6.33 -4.13 -12.20
N ILE A 247 5.90 -2.90 -12.02
CA ILE A 247 6.80 -1.75 -11.83
C ILE A 247 6.73 -1.32 -10.37
N VAL A 248 7.87 -1.29 -9.69
CA VAL A 248 8.00 -0.75 -8.34
C VAL A 248 8.81 0.52 -8.43
N ASP A 249 8.13 1.66 -8.40
CA ASP A 249 8.76 2.97 -8.41
C ASP A 249 9.01 3.43 -6.97
N GLU A 250 10.10 4.16 -6.74
CA GLU A 250 10.66 4.43 -5.41
C GLU A 250 10.87 3.15 -4.59
N ALA A 251 11.44 2.14 -5.25
CA ALA A 251 11.59 0.78 -4.72
C ALA A 251 12.36 0.71 -3.39
N HIS A 252 13.19 1.72 -3.07
CA HIS A 252 13.88 1.83 -1.78
C HIS A 252 12.92 1.91 -0.58
N LYS A 253 11.65 2.27 -0.81
CA LYS A 253 10.62 2.33 0.25
C LYS A 253 9.84 1.03 0.43
N LEU A 254 9.93 0.09 -0.52
CA LEU A 254 9.24 -1.20 -0.42
C LEU A 254 9.63 -2.01 0.83
N PRO A 255 10.92 -2.08 1.25
CA PRO A 255 11.31 -2.74 2.48
C PRO A 255 10.65 -2.18 3.72
N ASP A 256 10.49 -0.86 3.81
CA ASP A 256 9.86 -0.24 4.97
C ASP A 256 8.35 -0.50 5.01
N ALA A 257 7.68 -0.50 3.85
CA ALA A 257 6.30 -0.95 3.74
C ALA A 257 6.14 -2.42 4.17
N ALA A 258 7.06 -3.29 3.77
CA ALA A 258 7.06 -4.69 4.17
C ALA A 258 7.33 -4.87 5.68
N LYS A 259 8.25 -4.10 6.27
CA LYS A 259 8.48 -4.11 7.73
C LYS A 259 7.24 -3.66 8.49
N GLN A 260 6.52 -2.66 7.98
CA GLN A 260 5.27 -2.20 8.57
C GLN A 260 4.18 -3.26 8.47
N MET A 261 4.06 -3.95 7.36
CA MET A 261 3.00 -4.94 7.12
C MET A 261 3.25 -6.26 7.87
N PHE A 262 4.48 -6.76 7.90
CA PHE A 262 4.86 -8.05 8.50
C PHE A 262 5.49 -7.91 9.89
N GLY A 263 5.63 -6.68 10.35
CA GLY A 263 6.02 -6.37 11.72
C GLY A 263 4.81 -6.28 12.63
N LYS A 264 5.12 -6.15 13.91
CA LYS A 264 4.14 -5.83 14.95
C LYS A 264 4.66 -4.61 15.69
N SER A 265 3.74 -3.77 16.14
CA SER A 265 4.11 -2.64 16.98
C SER A 265 3.05 -2.39 18.04
N LEU A 266 3.46 -1.78 19.13
CA LEU A 266 2.60 -1.36 20.22
C LEU A 266 3.03 0.03 20.68
N CYS A 267 2.12 0.99 20.62
CA CYS A 267 2.27 2.29 21.22
C CYS A 267 1.14 2.57 22.22
N TYR A 268 1.30 3.64 22.98
CA TYR A 268 0.29 4.02 23.99
C TYR A 268 -1.06 4.35 23.37
N ASP A 269 -1.10 4.95 22.19
CA ASP A 269 -2.35 5.34 21.53
C ASP A 269 -3.18 4.12 21.10
N ASP A 270 -2.56 2.97 20.78
CA ASP A 270 -3.27 1.72 20.51
C ASP A 270 -4.10 1.28 21.71
N ILE A 271 -3.52 1.35 22.90
CA ILE A 271 -4.20 1.02 24.15
C ILE A 271 -5.27 2.04 24.51
N ARG A 272 -4.97 3.31 24.30
CA ARG A 272 -5.93 4.40 24.57
C ARG A 272 -7.20 4.24 23.72
N GLU A 273 -7.07 3.85 22.46
CA GLU A 273 -8.22 3.58 21.60
C GLU A 273 -9.04 2.39 22.10
N ILE A 274 -8.38 1.28 22.48
CA ILE A 274 -9.03 0.11 23.07
C ILE A 274 -9.78 0.51 24.35
N CYS A 275 -9.12 1.22 25.27
CA CYS A 275 -9.69 1.62 26.55
C CYS A 275 -10.84 2.61 26.38
N PHE A 276 -10.75 3.54 25.42
CA PHE A 276 -11.85 4.46 25.11
C PHE A 276 -13.10 3.71 24.67
N TYR A 277 -12.97 2.74 23.77
CA TYR A 277 -14.09 1.93 23.32
C TYR A 277 -14.67 1.07 24.44
N LEU A 278 -13.82 0.34 25.15
CA LEU A 278 -14.24 -0.52 26.26
C LEU A 278 -14.84 0.29 27.44
N GLY A 279 -14.31 1.46 27.72
CA GLY A 279 -14.76 2.33 28.81
C GLY A 279 -16.16 2.91 28.58
N ASN A 280 -16.57 3.10 27.34
CA ASN A 280 -17.92 3.57 27.00
C ASN A 280 -18.97 2.47 27.12
N GLU A 281 -18.59 1.22 26.87
CA GLU A 281 -19.52 0.09 26.80
C GLU A 281 -19.45 -0.84 28.03
N TYR A 282 -18.26 -0.96 28.62
CA TYR A 282 -17.98 -1.94 29.68
C TYR A 282 -17.26 -1.27 30.84
N GLN A 283 -18.03 -0.81 31.82
CA GLN A 283 -17.49 -0.23 33.05
C GLN A 283 -16.96 -1.33 33.99
N GLY A 284 -15.64 -1.49 34.04
CA GLY A 284 -14.98 -2.44 34.94
C GLY A 284 -13.63 -1.93 35.44
N PRO A 285 -13.21 -2.29 36.65
CA PRO A 285 -11.92 -1.87 37.22
C PRO A 285 -10.73 -2.38 36.39
N GLU A 286 -10.89 -3.54 35.72
CA GLU A 286 -9.85 -4.14 34.89
C GLU A 286 -9.51 -3.28 33.67
N ILE A 287 -10.52 -2.64 33.05
CA ILE A 287 -10.32 -1.78 31.88
C ILE A 287 -9.56 -0.52 32.27
N ARG A 288 -9.87 0.07 33.42
CA ARG A 288 -9.11 1.21 33.96
C ARG A 288 -7.67 0.79 34.28
N LYS A 289 -7.47 -0.40 34.84
CA LYS A 289 -6.15 -0.96 35.12
C LYS A 289 -5.33 -1.20 33.86
N LEU A 290 -5.96 -1.62 32.74
CA LEU A 290 -5.28 -1.92 31.48
C LEU A 290 -4.42 -0.77 30.99
N SER A 291 -5.01 0.44 30.88
CA SER A 291 -4.28 1.62 30.40
C SER A 291 -3.07 1.94 31.27
N GLY A 292 -3.24 1.89 32.60
CA GLY A 292 -2.17 2.13 33.55
C GLY A 292 -1.06 1.07 33.45
N THR A 293 -1.43 -0.23 33.41
CA THR A 293 -0.45 -1.32 33.32
C THR A 293 0.37 -1.24 32.03
N ILE A 294 -0.26 -1.04 30.87
CA ILE A 294 0.48 -0.97 29.60
C ILE A 294 1.35 0.28 29.53
N ARG A 295 0.87 1.42 30.06
CA ARG A 295 1.69 2.61 30.17
C ARG A 295 2.95 2.34 31.00
N MET A 296 2.82 1.71 32.16
CA MET A 296 3.96 1.34 33.01
C MET A 296 4.93 0.42 32.28
N VAL A 297 4.43 -0.58 31.53
CA VAL A 297 5.28 -1.45 30.71
C VAL A 297 6.11 -0.63 29.71
N LEU A 298 5.50 0.31 29.01
CA LEU A 298 6.19 1.14 28.02
C LEU A 298 7.19 2.08 28.68
N ASP A 299 6.81 2.73 29.78
CA ASP A 299 7.66 3.68 30.51
C ASP A 299 8.91 2.97 31.05
N ILE A 300 8.75 1.83 31.75
CA ILE A 300 9.85 1.05 32.30
C ILE A 300 10.82 0.52 31.23
N ILE A 301 10.27 0.02 30.12
CA ILE A 301 11.11 -0.41 28.99
C ILE A 301 11.89 0.77 28.42
N GLY A 302 11.27 1.95 28.31
CA GLY A 302 11.92 3.15 27.82
C GLY A 302 13.04 3.64 28.73
N GLU A 303 12.82 3.67 30.04
CA GLU A 303 13.80 4.06 31.04
C GLU A 303 15.02 3.14 31.03
N ASN A 304 14.80 1.82 30.96
CA ASN A 304 15.87 0.82 30.92
C ASN A 304 16.75 0.92 29.66
N HIS A 305 16.24 1.46 28.53
CA HIS A 305 16.95 1.46 27.25
C HIS A 305 17.43 2.86 26.80
N ARG A 306 17.17 3.91 27.55
CA ARG A 306 17.58 5.30 27.22
C ARG A 306 17.28 5.69 25.77
N THR A 307 16.11 5.31 25.28
CA THR A 307 15.69 5.53 23.89
C THR A 307 15.72 7.01 23.50
N ARG A 308 15.99 7.33 22.23
CA ARG A 308 16.03 8.69 21.68
C ARG A 308 15.14 8.79 20.44
N TYR A 309 14.56 9.97 20.25
CA TYR A 309 13.76 10.24 19.06
C TYR A 309 14.59 10.09 17.78
N GLY A 310 14.02 9.41 16.76
CA GLY A 310 14.66 9.16 15.48
C GLY A 310 15.65 7.99 15.46
N ILE A 311 15.99 7.41 16.62
CA ILE A 311 16.93 6.29 16.73
C ILE A 311 16.14 5.00 17.04
N LYS A 312 16.58 3.89 16.46
CA LYS A 312 16.11 2.54 16.79
C LYS A 312 17.09 1.93 17.79
N GLU A 313 16.59 1.61 18.97
CA GLU A 313 17.39 0.96 20.01
C GLU A 313 17.05 -0.54 20.06
N GLU A 314 18.05 -1.40 20.13
CA GLU A 314 17.83 -2.82 20.31
C GLU A 314 17.25 -3.10 21.69
N PHE A 315 16.26 -4.00 21.75
CA PHE A 315 15.67 -4.38 23.03
C PHE A 315 16.52 -5.43 23.73
N HIS A 316 16.83 -5.19 24.99
CA HIS A 316 17.50 -6.11 25.89
C HIS A 316 16.62 -6.41 27.10
N MET A 317 16.42 -7.71 27.38
CA MET A 317 15.59 -8.12 28.51
C MET A 317 16.31 -7.84 29.83
N THR A 318 15.64 -7.13 30.73
CA THR A 318 16.02 -6.99 32.14
C THR A 318 14.99 -7.71 33.00
N GLU A 319 15.33 -7.99 34.27
CA GLU A 319 14.39 -8.61 35.22
C GLU A 319 13.14 -7.76 35.41
N GLU A 320 13.33 -6.45 35.50
CA GLU A 320 12.25 -5.50 35.62
C GLU A 320 11.35 -5.48 34.37
N CYS A 321 11.93 -5.42 33.17
CA CYS A 321 11.17 -5.52 31.93
C CYS A 321 10.37 -6.84 31.86
N ALA A 322 10.95 -7.97 32.26
CA ALA A 322 10.26 -9.26 32.28
C ALA A 322 9.05 -9.25 33.20
N MET A 323 9.18 -8.69 34.40
CA MET A 323 8.08 -8.60 35.37
C MET A 323 6.91 -7.78 34.82
N TYR A 324 7.18 -6.59 34.29
CA TYR A 324 6.12 -5.72 33.76
C TYR A 324 5.49 -6.26 32.48
N LEU A 325 6.27 -6.85 31.57
CA LEU A 325 5.74 -7.52 30.37
C LEU A 325 4.79 -8.66 30.78
N TYR A 326 5.17 -9.47 31.75
CA TYR A 326 4.33 -10.55 32.29
C TYR A 326 3.02 -10.00 32.88
N GLU A 327 3.08 -8.94 33.70
CA GLU A 327 1.88 -8.29 34.25
C GLU A 327 0.95 -7.75 33.15
N GLY A 328 1.52 -7.15 32.12
CA GLY A 328 0.78 -6.68 30.93
C GLY A 328 0.05 -7.81 30.23
N ILE A 329 0.73 -8.93 29.97
CA ILE A 329 0.15 -10.13 29.33
C ILE A 329 -0.98 -10.70 30.20
N GLN A 330 -0.78 -10.84 31.51
CA GLN A 330 -1.81 -11.35 32.43
C GLN A 330 -3.04 -10.46 32.48
N THR A 331 -2.82 -9.13 32.45
CA THR A 331 -3.93 -8.16 32.44
C THR A 331 -4.74 -8.28 31.14
N MET A 332 -4.06 -8.44 29.99
CA MET A 332 -4.72 -8.67 28.71
C MET A 332 -5.51 -9.97 28.66
N ASN A 333 -4.93 -11.07 29.14
CA ASN A 333 -5.63 -12.38 29.21
C ASN A 333 -6.92 -12.28 30.02
N LYS A 334 -6.89 -11.68 31.21
CA LYS A 334 -8.08 -11.52 32.07
C LYS A 334 -9.18 -10.72 31.35
N ILE A 335 -8.82 -9.68 30.60
CA ILE A 335 -9.79 -8.87 29.88
C ILE A 335 -10.38 -9.66 28.70
N ILE A 336 -9.55 -10.35 27.92
CA ILE A 336 -9.99 -11.15 26.79
C ILE A 336 -10.95 -12.24 27.25
N GLU A 337 -10.62 -13.00 28.30
CA GLU A 337 -11.45 -14.04 28.88
C GLU A 337 -12.78 -13.50 29.41
N LYS A 338 -12.74 -12.40 30.17
CA LYS A 338 -13.94 -11.80 30.78
C LYS A 338 -14.92 -11.24 29.76
N LEU A 339 -14.39 -10.74 28.62
CA LEU A 339 -15.19 -10.04 27.62
C LEU A 339 -15.42 -10.86 26.33
N GLU A 340 -15.00 -12.12 26.28
CA GLU A 340 -14.95 -12.96 25.08
C GLU A 340 -16.20 -12.93 24.20
N LYS A 341 -17.38 -12.94 24.81
CA LYS A 341 -18.69 -12.96 24.11
C LYS A 341 -19.36 -11.59 24.03
N LYS A 342 -18.79 -10.56 24.65
CA LYS A 342 -19.42 -9.25 24.83
C LYS A 342 -18.84 -8.16 23.94
N ILE A 343 -17.66 -8.35 23.41
CA ILE A 343 -16.97 -7.33 22.60
C ILE A 343 -17.04 -7.62 21.11
N PRO A 344 -17.09 -6.58 20.25
CA PRO A 344 -16.99 -6.73 18.82
C PRO A 344 -15.69 -7.42 18.40
N LYS A 345 -15.78 -8.23 17.34
CA LYS A 345 -14.63 -9.00 16.83
C LYS A 345 -13.38 -8.13 16.55
N TRP A 346 -13.58 -6.88 16.10
CA TRP A 346 -12.44 -5.99 15.80
C TRP A 346 -11.68 -5.54 17.05
N ILE A 347 -12.36 -5.29 18.18
CA ILE A 347 -11.72 -4.98 19.48
C ILE A 347 -10.99 -6.21 19.99
N ARG A 348 -11.61 -7.39 19.91
CA ARG A 348 -10.95 -8.63 20.28
C ARG A 348 -9.66 -8.84 19.50
N ASN A 349 -9.71 -8.70 18.17
CA ASN A 349 -8.51 -8.81 17.34
C ASN A 349 -7.43 -7.82 17.77
N LYS A 350 -7.80 -6.56 18.09
CA LYS A 350 -6.85 -5.54 18.51
C LYS A 350 -6.23 -5.86 19.88
N LEU A 351 -7.00 -6.41 20.81
CA LEU A 351 -6.47 -6.92 22.09
C LEU A 351 -5.49 -8.08 21.88
N GLU A 352 -5.83 -9.04 21.03
CA GLU A 352 -4.96 -10.18 20.69
C GLU A 352 -3.68 -9.72 19.99
N GLU A 353 -3.76 -8.77 19.06
CA GLU A 353 -2.60 -8.17 18.41
C GLU A 353 -1.68 -7.50 19.43
N THR A 354 -2.23 -6.69 20.34
CA THR A 354 -1.48 -6.03 21.42
C THR A 354 -0.80 -7.04 22.33
N LYS A 355 -1.54 -8.06 22.80
CA LYS A 355 -1.00 -9.15 23.61
C LYS A 355 0.15 -9.86 22.88
N SER A 356 -0.04 -10.15 21.60
CA SER A 356 0.99 -10.81 20.78
C SER A 356 2.29 -10.00 20.64
N VAL A 357 2.23 -8.64 20.73
CA VAL A 357 3.45 -7.81 20.80
C VAL A 357 4.16 -8.05 22.14
N LEU A 358 3.44 -7.93 23.26
CA LEU A 358 4.02 -8.17 24.60
C LEU A 358 4.64 -9.55 24.72
N GLU A 359 3.96 -10.59 24.19
CA GLU A 359 4.47 -11.98 24.17
C GLU A 359 5.74 -12.09 23.33
N CYS A 360 5.83 -11.44 22.16
CA CYS A 360 7.05 -11.40 21.35
C CYS A 360 8.24 -10.82 22.13
N PHE A 361 8.03 -9.76 22.91
CA PHE A 361 9.06 -9.15 23.74
C PHE A 361 9.40 -10.03 24.94
N PHE A 362 8.41 -10.54 25.66
CA PHE A 362 8.62 -11.39 26.82
C PHE A 362 9.38 -12.69 26.50
N HIS A 363 9.00 -13.37 25.41
CA HIS A 363 9.64 -14.61 24.98
C HIS A 363 10.89 -14.38 24.12
N GLN A 364 11.24 -13.14 23.79
CA GLN A 364 12.33 -12.80 22.86
C GLN A 364 12.25 -13.62 21.56
N ASP A 365 11.07 -13.62 20.92
CA ASP A 365 10.80 -14.48 19.76
C ASP A 365 11.83 -14.24 18.63
N LYS A 366 12.68 -15.23 18.38
CA LYS A 366 13.78 -15.21 17.40
C LYS A 366 13.31 -15.01 15.95
N LYS A 367 12.01 -15.13 15.66
CA LYS A 367 11.42 -14.82 14.36
C LYS A 367 11.41 -13.32 14.07
N TYR A 368 11.62 -12.49 15.10
CA TYR A 368 11.59 -11.04 15.01
C TYR A 368 12.91 -10.41 15.44
N VAL A 369 13.18 -9.21 14.96
CA VAL A 369 14.15 -8.27 15.51
C VAL A 369 13.36 -7.32 16.39
N LEU A 370 13.61 -7.36 17.69
CA LEU A 370 12.94 -6.55 18.69
C LEU A 370 13.71 -5.25 18.87
N HIS A 371 13.03 -4.12 18.70
CA HIS A 371 13.64 -2.81 18.86
C HIS A 371 12.62 -1.79 19.36
N LEU A 372 13.13 -0.70 19.88
CA LEU A 372 12.38 0.40 20.44
C LEU A 372 12.51 1.64 19.55
N LYS A 373 11.47 2.44 19.51
CA LYS A 373 11.46 3.77 18.90
C LYS A 373 10.75 4.75 19.83
N GLN A 374 10.91 6.05 19.57
CA GLN A 374 10.06 7.08 20.16
C GLN A 374 9.16 7.70 19.08
N ASP A 375 7.93 8.03 19.46
CA ASP A 375 7.04 8.89 18.67
C ASP A 375 7.41 10.37 18.81
N HIS A 376 6.61 11.26 18.19
CA HIS A 376 6.80 12.70 18.25
C HIS A 376 6.61 13.27 19.67
N ASP A 377 5.87 12.59 20.54
CA ASP A 377 5.64 12.94 21.93
C ASP A 377 6.66 12.29 22.88
N HIS A 378 7.76 11.74 22.33
CA HIS A 378 8.81 11.02 23.07
C HIS A 378 8.33 9.76 23.80
N ARG A 379 7.18 9.19 23.42
CA ARG A 379 6.65 7.96 23.99
C ARG A 379 7.25 6.75 23.29
N ILE A 380 7.41 5.67 24.05
CA ILE A 380 8.00 4.44 23.54
C ILE A 380 7.02 3.71 22.63
N ILE A 381 7.58 3.19 21.54
CA ILE A 381 6.92 2.24 20.63
C ILE A 381 7.73 0.96 20.65
N LEU A 382 7.13 -0.14 21.08
CA LEU A 382 7.68 -1.49 20.91
C LEU A 382 7.51 -1.91 19.46
N CYS A 383 8.58 -2.36 18.81
CA CYS A 383 8.57 -2.80 17.42
C CYS A 383 9.20 -4.19 17.28
N ALA A 384 8.47 -5.11 16.67
CA ALA A 384 8.95 -6.44 16.32
C ALA A 384 8.96 -6.58 14.78
N SER A 385 10.13 -6.45 14.17
CA SER A 385 10.30 -6.57 12.71
C SER A 385 10.56 -8.02 12.32
N SER A 386 9.74 -8.60 11.44
CA SER A 386 9.90 -9.99 11.01
C SER A 386 11.23 -10.21 10.28
N ARG A 387 11.95 -11.27 10.63
CA ARG A 387 13.17 -11.74 9.91
C ARG A 387 12.84 -12.46 8.59
N ARG A 388 11.57 -12.78 8.35
CA ARG A 388 11.09 -13.51 7.17
C ARG A 388 10.64 -12.60 6.03
N ILE A 389 10.89 -11.29 6.11
CA ILE A 389 10.49 -10.34 5.06
C ILE A 389 11.05 -10.73 3.69
N PRO A 390 12.34 -11.10 3.53
CA PRO A 390 12.87 -11.50 2.23
C PRO A 390 12.11 -12.69 1.64
N GLN A 391 11.82 -13.72 2.44
CA GLN A 391 11.06 -14.90 2.00
C GLN A 391 9.62 -14.55 1.61
N TYR A 392 8.95 -13.65 2.37
CA TYR A 392 7.62 -13.19 2.01
C TYR A 392 7.63 -12.41 0.70
N LEU A 393 8.56 -11.49 0.50
CA LEU A 393 8.67 -10.73 -0.75
C LEU A 393 8.98 -11.64 -1.93
N ASP A 394 9.85 -12.63 -1.75
CA ASP A 394 10.14 -13.62 -2.80
C ASP A 394 8.87 -14.37 -3.20
N GLN A 395 8.17 -15.00 -2.26
CA GLN A 395 6.97 -15.78 -2.52
C GLN A 395 5.81 -14.96 -3.09
N MET A 396 5.65 -13.73 -2.62
CA MET A 396 4.55 -12.85 -3.03
C MET A 396 4.78 -12.16 -4.37
N LEU A 397 6.02 -11.78 -4.67
CA LEU A 397 6.34 -10.90 -5.79
C LEU A 397 7.32 -11.53 -6.78
N TRP A 398 8.46 -12.06 -6.32
CA TRP A 398 9.56 -12.38 -7.21
C TRP A 398 9.48 -13.77 -7.83
N SER A 399 9.05 -14.76 -7.08
CA SER A 399 8.93 -16.16 -7.58
C SER A 399 7.73 -16.41 -8.50
N ARG A 400 6.99 -15.35 -8.89
CA ARG A 400 5.78 -15.49 -9.74
C ARG A 400 6.06 -15.60 -11.25
N GLY A 401 7.32 -15.52 -11.67
CA GLY A 401 7.72 -15.71 -13.08
C GLY A 401 7.22 -14.60 -14.03
N MET A 402 6.99 -13.40 -13.51
CA MET A 402 6.65 -12.21 -14.28
C MET A 402 7.86 -11.27 -14.41
N GLY A 403 7.87 -10.40 -15.41
CA GLY A 403 8.84 -9.32 -15.52
C GLY A 403 8.61 -8.28 -14.42
N ALA A 404 9.68 -7.84 -13.76
CA ALA A 404 9.60 -6.79 -12.75
C ALA A 404 10.71 -5.74 -12.92
N ILE A 405 10.34 -4.47 -12.81
CA ILE A 405 11.27 -3.34 -12.79
C ILE A 405 11.18 -2.66 -11.42
N LEU A 406 12.29 -2.64 -10.71
CA LEU A 406 12.44 -1.89 -9.47
C LEU A 406 13.28 -0.66 -9.77
N THR A 407 12.70 0.53 -9.65
CA THR A 407 13.39 1.79 -9.98
C THR A 407 13.36 2.77 -8.81
N SER A 408 14.47 3.47 -8.63
CA SER A 408 14.61 4.55 -7.65
C SER A 408 15.80 5.43 -8.01
N GLY A 409 15.84 6.66 -7.50
CA GLY A 409 17.01 7.52 -7.55
C GLY A 409 18.06 7.25 -6.45
N THR A 410 17.78 6.27 -5.56
CA THR A 410 18.59 6.02 -4.35
C THR A 410 18.74 4.53 -4.05
N LEU A 411 18.91 3.68 -5.06
CA LEU A 411 19.16 2.26 -4.87
C LEU A 411 20.58 1.98 -4.40
N LYS A 412 21.56 2.81 -4.82
CA LYS A 412 22.95 2.72 -4.37
C LYS A 412 23.16 3.54 -3.09
N THR A 413 23.76 2.92 -2.10
CA THR A 413 24.35 3.59 -0.94
C THR A 413 25.87 3.50 -1.05
N GLY A 414 26.61 4.30 -0.28
CA GLY A 414 28.08 4.22 -0.23
C GLY A 414 28.64 2.84 0.15
N GLN A 415 27.78 1.91 0.59
CA GLN A 415 28.10 0.53 0.97
C GLN A 415 27.54 -0.53 0.01
N GLY A 416 26.96 -0.13 -1.14
CA GLY A 416 26.36 -1.03 -2.12
C GLY A 416 24.88 -0.74 -2.42
N LEU A 417 24.15 -1.71 -2.99
CA LEU A 417 22.71 -1.59 -3.26
C LEU A 417 21.88 -1.66 -1.98
N SER A 418 21.08 -0.66 -1.69
CA SER A 418 20.22 -0.62 -0.50
C SER A 418 19.15 -1.72 -0.46
N LEU A 419 18.88 -2.38 -1.59
CA LEU A 419 17.91 -3.48 -1.72
C LEU A 419 18.54 -4.88 -1.55
N ILE A 420 19.85 -5.00 -1.37
CA ILE A 420 20.53 -6.31 -1.23
C ILE A 420 20.13 -7.02 0.08
N HIS A 421 19.60 -6.32 1.05
CA HIS A 421 19.11 -6.90 2.30
C HIS A 421 17.62 -7.38 2.23
N ILE A 422 17.04 -7.38 1.05
CA ILE A 422 15.76 -7.97 0.73
C ILE A 422 15.96 -9.27 -0.02
#